data_22cad082f6a82b129b9d376c42c011c7
#
_entry.id   22cad082f6a82b129b9d376c42c011c7
#
_cell.length_a   1.000
_cell.length_b   1.000
_cell.length_c   1.000
_cell.angle_alpha   90.00
_cell.angle_beta   90.00
_cell.angle_gamma   90.00
#
_symmetry.space_group_name_H-M   'P 1'
#
loop_
_entity.id
_entity.type
_entity.pdbx_description
1 polymer ?
#
loop_
_entity_poly.entity_id
_entity_poly.type
_entity_poly.pdbx_seq_one_letter_code
_entity_poly.pdbx_strand_id
1 'polypeptide(L)'
;MSSQEHIRQNPDFDDAVDVLSNDIRHLILHNDDVNTFEYVISSLVDICNHELHQAEQCAFIVHFKGKCDVKTGDFDFLHPIKDKLTSKGLSVTID
;
A
#
# COMPACT_ATOMS: atom_id res chain seq x y z
N MET A 1 -2.59 26.96 12.25
CA MET A 1 -2.07 26.45 12.64
C MET A 1 -1.65 26.47 12.29
N SER A 2 -2.21 26.15 12.55
CA SER A 2 -1.60 25.51 12.73
C SER A 2 -1.37 25.43 12.41
N SER A 3 -1.72 25.45 12.79
CA SER A 3 -1.11 24.82 12.97
C SER A 3 -1.00 24.70 12.74
N GLN A 4 -1.26 24.32 13.02
CA GLN A 4 -0.88 23.76 13.26
C GLN A 4 -0.84 23.64 12.95
N GLU A 5 -1.13 23.65 13.24
CA GLU A 5 -0.86 23.19 13.49
C GLU A 5 -0.76 23.03 13.30
N HIS A 6 -1.04 23.03 13.44
CA HIS A 6 -0.66 22.53 13.86
C HIS A 6 -0.44 22.44 13.70
N ILE A 7 -0.53 22.79 14.13
CA ILE A 7 0.06 22.32 14.59
C ILE A 7 0.35 22.26 14.43
N ARG A 8 0.17 21.99 14.85
CA ARG A 8 0.72 21.54 15.33
C ARG A 8 1.25 21.53 15.23
N GLN A 9 1.08 21.53 15.73
CA GLN A 9 1.72 21.08 16.14
C GLN A 9 2.23 20.90 16.32
N ASN A 10 2.15 21.38 16.87
CA ASN A 10 2.85 20.69 17.38
C ASN A 10 3.15 20.38 17.70
N PRO A 11 3.18 20.17 18.41
CA PRO A 11 3.80 19.43 18.80
C PRO A 11 3.81 19.05 19.15
N ASP A 12 3.58 19.19 19.55
CA ASP A 12 3.77 18.37 19.89
C ASP A 12 3.34 18.03 19.79
N PHE A 13 2.71 18.18 19.63
CA PHE A 13 2.64 17.32 19.46
C PHE A 13 2.51 16.81 19.34
N ASP A 14 2.17 16.81 19.94
CA ASP A 14 2.35 15.89 19.88
C ASP A 14 2.39 15.28 19.89
N ASP A 15 2.32 15.22 20.18
CA ASP A 15 2.50 14.33 20.19
C ASP A 15 2.37 13.48 20.15
N ALA A 16 2.15 13.45 20.14
CA ALA A 16 2.02 12.50 20.00
C ALA A 16 1.57 11.97 19.36
N VAL A 17 1.20 12.34 19.07
CA VAL A 17 0.85 11.80 18.36
C VAL A 17 1.25 11.58 17.47
N ASP A 18 1.38 11.85 17.21
CA ASP A 18 1.77 11.49 16.47
C ASP A 18 2.39 10.94 16.20
N VAL A 19 2.72 11.02 16.37
CA VAL A 19 3.46 10.27 16.22
C VAL A 19 3.52 9.21 15.92
N LEU A 20 3.13 8.87 16.08
CA LEU A 20 3.02 7.77 15.79
C LEU A 20 2.59 7.47 14.55
N SER A 21 1.75 7.91 14.30
CA SER A 21 1.18 7.95 13.05
C SER A 21 2.08 8.17 11.95
N ASN A 22 3.10 8.65 12.30
CA ASN A 22 4.11 8.88 11.41
C ASN A 22 4.61 7.65 10.80
N ASP A 23 4.14 6.51 11.17
CA ASP A 23 4.53 5.27 10.57
C ASP A 23 3.72 4.92 9.36
N ILE A 24 3.66 5.83 8.43
CA ILE A 24 3.03 5.54 7.14
C ILE A 24 3.94 4.61 6.37
N ARG A 25 3.36 3.49 5.94
CA ARG A 25 4.06 2.46 5.22
C ARG A 25 3.43 2.26 3.85
N HIS A 26 4.12 1.51 3.02
CA HIS A 26 3.68 1.23 1.65
C HIS A 26 3.70 -0.25 1.41
N LEU A 27 2.61 -0.76 0.84
CA LEU A 27 2.51 -2.14 0.40
C LEU A 27 2.97 -2.19 -1.04
N ILE A 28 4.05 -2.90 -1.29
CA ILE A 28 4.70 -2.94 -2.59
C ILE A 28 4.47 -4.30 -3.23
N LEU A 29 3.87 -4.28 -4.42
CA LEU A 29 3.71 -5.46 -5.23
C LEU A 29 4.92 -5.60 -6.14
N HIS A 30 5.53 -6.76 -6.15
CA HIS A 30 6.70 -7.04 -6.96
C HIS A 30 6.34 -7.94 -8.14
N ASN A 31 7.06 -7.76 -9.24
CA ASN A 31 6.86 -8.59 -10.41
C ASN A 31 7.26 -10.03 -10.14
N ASP A 32 6.54 -10.95 -10.75
CA ASP A 32 6.93 -12.37 -10.78
C ASP A 32 6.59 -12.93 -12.16
N ASP A 33 7.08 -14.14 -12.44
CA ASP A 33 6.93 -14.75 -13.75
C ASP A 33 5.78 -15.78 -13.79
N VAL A 34 5.00 -15.86 -12.72
CA VAL A 34 4.00 -16.94 -12.58
C VAL A 34 2.59 -16.40 -12.82
N ASN A 35 2.26 -15.24 -12.27
CA ASN A 35 0.88 -14.75 -12.29
C ASN A 35 0.59 -13.97 -13.57
N THR A 36 -0.59 -14.21 -14.13
CA THR A 36 -1.01 -13.49 -15.33
C THR A 36 -1.42 -12.07 -14.97
N PHE A 37 -1.45 -11.21 -15.98
CA PHE A 37 -1.90 -9.82 -15.84
C PHE A 37 -3.31 -9.77 -15.24
N GLU A 38 -4.21 -10.58 -15.82
CA GLU A 38 -5.61 -10.62 -15.37
C GLU A 38 -5.73 -11.06 -13.93
N TYR A 39 -4.92 -12.01 -13.52
CA TYR A 39 -4.95 -12.51 -12.15
C TYR A 39 -4.49 -11.43 -11.17
N VAL A 40 -3.42 -10.70 -11.52
CA VAL A 40 -2.93 -9.59 -10.70
C VAL A 40 -3.99 -8.51 -10.59
N ILE A 41 -4.60 -8.13 -11.72
CA ILE A 41 -5.63 -7.10 -11.74
C ILE A 41 -6.80 -7.48 -10.84
N SER A 42 -7.33 -8.70 -10.99
CA SER A 42 -8.46 -9.13 -10.18
C SER A 42 -8.11 -9.20 -8.69
N SER A 43 -6.90 -9.60 -8.36
CA SER A 43 -6.45 -9.63 -6.97
C SER A 43 -6.38 -8.24 -6.36
N LEU A 44 -5.89 -7.26 -7.11
CA LEU A 44 -5.84 -5.87 -6.62
C LEU A 44 -7.23 -5.29 -6.43
N VAL A 45 -8.15 -5.58 -7.34
CA VAL A 45 -9.54 -5.13 -7.21
C VAL A 45 -10.18 -5.76 -5.97
N ASP A 46 -10.02 -7.06 -5.79
CA ASP A 46 -10.71 -7.80 -4.73
C ASP A 46 -10.13 -7.50 -3.34
N ILE A 47 -8.82 -7.38 -3.24
CA ILE A 47 -8.14 -7.33 -1.94
C ILE A 47 -7.74 -5.92 -1.56
N CYS A 48 -7.25 -5.14 -2.52
CA CYS A 48 -6.79 -3.77 -2.25
C CYS A 48 -7.86 -2.73 -2.50
N ASN A 49 -9.05 -3.13 -2.91
CA ASN A 49 -10.15 -2.23 -3.25
C ASN A 49 -9.78 -1.26 -4.35
N HIS A 50 -8.94 -1.67 -5.26
CA HIS A 50 -8.63 -0.84 -6.42
C HIS A 50 -9.83 -0.79 -7.35
N GLU A 51 -10.07 0.38 -7.93
CA GLU A 51 -10.89 0.53 -9.10
C GLU A 51 -10.21 -0.23 -10.24
N LEU A 52 -10.98 -0.72 -11.19
CA LEU A 52 -10.41 -1.54 -12.27
C LEU A 52 -9.27 -0.83 -12.99
N HIS A 53 -9.47 0.43 -13.38
CA HIS A 53 -8.43 1.19 -14.09
C HIS A 53 -7.17 1.33 -13.24
N GLN A 54 -7.32 1.59 -11.95
CA GLN A 54 -6.19 1.68 -11.01
C GLN A 54 -5.42 0.38 -10.95
N ALA A 55 -6.14 -0.75 -10.85
CA ALA A 55 -5.52 -2.08 -10.81
C ALA A 55 -4.77 -2.37 -12.10
N GLU A 56 -5.34 -1.99 -13.25
CA GLU A 56 -4.67 -2.14 -14.55
C GLU A 56 -3.38 -1.35 -14.61
N GLN A 57 -3.40 -0.10 -14.13
CA GLN A 57 -2.22 0.75 -14.09
C GLN A 57 -1.13 0.14 -13.23
N CYS A 58 -1.50 -0.35 -12.04
CA CYS A 58 -0.54 -0.97 -11.13
C CYS A 58 0.07 -2.23 -11.74
N ALA A 59 -0.76 -3.08 -12.36
CA ALA A 59 -0.27 -4.30 -13.00
C ALA A 59 0.73 -3.98 -14.12
N PHE A 60 0.45 -2.92 -14.87
CA PHE A 60 1.32 -2.47 -15.94
C PHE A 60 2.67 -1.98 -15.38
N ILE A 61 2.61 -1.16 -14.33
CA ILE A 61 3.82 -0.63 -13.68
C ILE A 61 4.68 -1.77 -13.13
N VAL A 62 4.06 -2.75 -12.48
CA VAL A 62 4.77 -3.90 -11.95
C VAL A 62 5.47 -4.66 -13.06
N HIS A 63 4.78 -4.87 -14.17
CA HIS A 63 5.33 -5.62 -15.29
C HIS A 63 6.55 -4.90 -15.90
N PHE A 64 6.46 -3.61 -16.10
CA PHE A 64 7.51 -2.87 -16.80
C PHE A 64 8.58 -2.27 -15.88
N LYS A 65 8.24 -1.96 -14.64
CA LYS A 65 9.19 -1.33 -13.70
C LYS A 65 9.66 -2.27 -12.59
N GLY A 66 8.99 -3.41 -12.44
CA GLY A 66 9.38 -4.42 -11.45
C GLY A 66 8.65 -4.33 -10.13
N LYS A 67 8.05 -3.19 -9.80
CA LYS A 67 7.28 -3.06 -8.54
C LYS A 67 6.37 -1.85 -8.61
N CYS A 68 5.34 -1.87 -7.77
CA CYS A 68 4.39 -0.76 -7.67
C CYS A 68 3.83 -0.69 -6.25
N ASP A 69 3.68 0.55 -5.75
CA ASP A 69 2.97 0.81 -4.49
C ASP A 69 1.48 0.62 -4.73
N VAL A 70 0.88 -0.35 -4.05
CA VAL A 70 -0.53 -0.68 -4.29
C VAL A 70 -1.45 -0.22 -3.16
N LYS A 71 -0.89 0.09 -1.98
CA LYS A 71 -1.70 0.53 -0.85
C LYS A 71 -0.79 1.24 0.15
N THR A 72 -1.35 2.23 0.84
CA THR A 72 -0.62 3.01 1.83
C THR A 72 -1.40 3.01 3.14
N GLY A 73 -0.71 2.97 4.25
CA GLY A 73 -1.30 3.01 5.57
C GLY A 73 -0.29 2.60 6.63
N ASP A 74 -0.74 2.42 7.85
CA ASP A 74 0.16 1.94 8.88
C ASP A 74 0.34 0.41 8.75
N PHE A 75 1.25 -0.13 9.52
CA PHE A 75 1.58 -1.55 9.46
C PHE A 75 0.37 -2.43 9.76
N ASP A 76 -0.39 -2.07 10.80
CA ASP A 76 -1.53 -2.89 11.23
C ASP A 76 -2.62 -2.92 10.17
N PHE A 77 -2.78 -1.84 9.44
CA PHE A 77 -3.72 -1.78 8.33
C PHE A 77 -3.24 -2.61 7.14
N LEU A 78 -1.96 -2.53 6.81
CA LEU A 78 -1.41 -3.18 5.62
C LEU A 78 -1.15 -4.67 5.81
N HIS A 79 -0.84 -5.11 7.03
CA HIS A 79 -0.43 -6.48 7.28
C HIS A 79 -1.46 -7.53 6.85
N PRO A 80 -2.76 -7.38 7.21
CA PRO A 80 -3.74 -8.36 6.73
C PRO A 80 -3.93 -8.33 5.22
N ILE A 81 -3.77 -7.17 4.59
CA ILE A 81 -3.85 -7.08 3.13
C ILE A 81 -2.68 -7.82 2.49
N LYS A 82 -1.49 -7.63 3.04
CA LYS A 82 -0.29 -8.36 2.60
C LYS A 82 -0.50 -9.87 2.70
N ASP A 83 -1.06 -10.33 3.83
CA ASP A 83 -1.30 -11.75 4.03
C ASP A 83 -2.26 -12.32 2.99
N LYS A 84 -3.32 -11.58 2.67
CA LYS A 84 -4.29 -12.01 1.67
C LYS A 84 -3.65 -12.09 0.29
N LEU A 85 -2.86 -11.09 -0.09
CA LEU A 85 -2.18 -11.11 -1.39
C LEU A 85 -1.15 -12.23 -1.45
N THR A 86 -0.42 -12.45 -0.37
CA THR A 86 0.54 -13.55 -0.29
C THR A 86 -0.15 -14.89 -0.45
N SER A 87 -1.30 -15.07 0.18
CA SER A 87 -2.05 -16.31 0.06
C SER A 87 -2.59 -16.53 -1.34
N LYS A 88 -2.72 -15.47 -2.13
CA LYS A 88 -3.08 -15.56 -3.55
C LYS A 88 -1.87 -15.83 -4.45
N GLY A 89 -0.70 -15.94 -3.87
CA GLY A 89 0.51 -16.24 -4.63
C GLY A 89 1.21 -15.03 -5.19
N LEU A 90 0.84 -13.83 -4.73
CA LEU A 90 1.51 -12.60 -5.18
C LEU A 90 2.69 -12.28 -4.26
N SER A 91 3.67 -11.59 -4.82
CA SER A 91 4.89 -11.23 -4.10
C SER A 91 4.76 -9.79 -3.61
N VAL A 92 4.59 -9.61 -2.30
CA VAL A 92 4.36 -8.29 -1.71
C VAL A 92 5.21 -8.08 -0.48
N THR A 93 5.62 -6.83 -0.26
CA THR A 93 6.37 -6.44 0.93
C THR A 93 5.77 -5.16 1.50
N ILE A 94 6.01 -4.91 2.78
CA ILE A 94 5.66 -3.63 3.42
C ILE A 94 6.96 -2.87 3.64
N ASP A 95 7.05 -1.69 3.05
CA ASP A 95 8.22 -0.82 3.19
C ASP A 95 7.98 0.30 4.19
#